data_f17c503d3fd4efb7de04bf8426b83c20
#
_entry.id   f17c503d3fd4efb7de04bf8426b83c20
#
_cell.length_a   1.000
_cell.length_b   1.000
_cell.length_c   1.000
_cell.angle_alpha   90.00
_cell.angle_beta   90.00
_cell.angle_gamma   90.00
#
_symmetry.space_group_name_H-M   'P 1'
#
loop_
_entity.id
_entity.type
_entity.pdbx_description
1 polymer ?
#
loop_
_entity_poly.entity_id
_entity_poly.type
_entity_poly.pdbx_seq_one_letter_code
_entity_poly.pdbx_strand_id
1 'polypeptide(L)'
;MIVNVDVTVFYRGYHGDCSEMFLVGEVDQAGKDLVQATYDIFNAAIAYCKPGRPYSGIGGVIQEMVDERGYSTISNFCGHGIGKTFHANPYVLHHKNDVNNGIMAVGPKLDVAGQVDRGDGRRQANGAV
;
A
#
# COMPACT_ATOMS: atom_id res chain seq x y z
N MET A 1 -12.16 16.34 7.21
CA MET A 1 -11.79 15.83 5.88
C MET A 1 -10.53 14.97 6.01
N ILE A 2 -10.41 13.86 5.29
CA ILE A 2 -9.15 13.12 5.13
C ILE A 2 -8.51 13.50 3.80
N VAL A 3 -7.20 13.72 3.78
CA VAL A 3 -6.43 14.12 2.61
C VAL A 3 -5.23 13.19 2.47
N ASN A 4 -5.03 12.64 1.29
CA ASN A 4 -3.79 11.97 0.93
C ASN A 4 -2.86 12.97 0.24
N VAL A 5 -1.61 13.01 0.65
CA VAL A 5 -0.54 13.74 -0.04
C VAL A 5 0.40 12.70 -0.63
N ASP A 6 0.42 12.63 -1.94
CA ASP A 6 1.18 11.66 -2.73
C ASP A 6 2.24 12.42 -3.53
N VAL A 7 3.52 12.11 -3.28
CA VAL A 7 4.66 12.89 -3.79
C VAL A 7 5.65 11.97 -4.46
N THR A 8 5.83 12.19 -5.76
CA THR A 8 6.90 11.55 -6.54
C THR A 8 8.00 12.54 -6.86
N VAL A 9 9.23 12.16 -6.66
CA VAL A 9 10.41 12.95 -7.02
C VAL A 9 11.33 12.17 -7.93
N PHE A 10 12.01 12.88 -8.85
CA PHE A 10 13.07 12.34 -9.68
C PHE A 10 14.36 13.11 -9.41
N TYR A 11 15.37 12.42 -8.87
CA TYR A 11 16.62 13.05 -8.51
C TYR A 11 17.81 12.14 -8.84
N ARG A 12 18.81 12.71 -9.51
CA ARG A 12 20.05 12.01 -9.91
C ARG A 12 19.82 10.67 -10.64
N GLY A 13 18.76 10.60 -11.48
CA GLY A 13 18.46 9.42 -12.29
C GLY A 13 17.62 8.35 -11.59
N TYR A 14 17.07 8.64 -10.41
CA TYR A 14 16.23 7.73 -9.64
C TYR A 14 14.93 8.40 -9.21
N HIS A 15 13.86 7.61 -9.17
CA HIS A 15 12.58 8.02 -8.62
C HIS A 15 12.50 7.65 -7.14
N GLY A 16 11.81 8.50 -6.38
CA GLY A 16 11.33 8.21 -5.03
C GLY A 16 9.86 8.56 -4.96
N ASP A 17 9.06 7.72 -4.32
CA ASP A 17 7.62 7.86 -4.25
C ASP A 17 7.16 7.56 -2.83
N CYS A 18 6.31 8.41 -2.29
CA CYS A 18 5.73 8.22 -0.97
C CYS A 18 4.41 8.97 -0.82
N SER A 19 3.51 8.43 -0.03
CA SER A 19 2.28 9.12 0.29
C SER A 19 1.93 8.99 1.78
N GLU A 20 1.19 9.98 2.28
CA GLU A 20 0.75 10.00 3.66
C GLU A 20 -0.66 10.59 3.78
N MET A 21 -1.41 10.08 4.78
CA MET A 21 -2.76 10.51 5.08
C MET A 21 -2.78 11.55 6.17
N PHE A 22 -3.50 12.63 5.95
CA PHE A 22 -3.68 13.73 6.90
C PHE A 22 -5.14 13.89 7.29
N LEU A 23 -5.38 14.07 8.60
CA LEU A 23 -6.67 14.46 9.15
C LEU A 23 -6.75 15.98 9.20
N VAL A 24 -7.61 16.58 8.38
CA VAL A 24 -7.74 18.05 8.27
C VAL A 24 -9.05 18.52 8.87
N GLY A 25 -8.95 19.40 9.89
CA GLY A 25 -10.09 19.89 10.65
C GLY A 25 -10.81 18.78 11.43
N GLU A 26 -12.11 18.94 11.61
CA GLU A 26 -12.90 17.88 12.24
C GLU A 26 -13.14 16.72 11.29
N VAL A 27 -12.77 15.53 11.73
CA VAL A 27 -12.97 14.25 11.03
C VAL A 27 -13.82 13.36 11.91
N ASP A 28 -14.84 12.73 11.34
CA ASP A 28 -15.68 11.76 12.04
C ASP A 28 -14.87 10.53 12.48
N GLN A 29 -15.38 9.80 13.45
CA GLN A 29 -14.69 8.64 14.01
C GLN A 29 -14.41 7.59 12.93
N ALA A 30 -15.35 7.37 12.06
CA ALA A 30 -15.21 6.40 10.99
C ALA A 30 -14.10 6.74 9.96
N GLY A 31 -13.84 8.03 9.70
CA GLY A 31 -12.69 8.45 8.91
C GLY A 31 -11.37 8.25 9.63
N LYS A 32 -11.34 8.51 10.94
CA LYS A 32 -10.16 8.25 11.78
C LYS A 32 -9.83 6.76 11.83
N ASP A 33 -10.85 5.92 12.03
CA ASP A 33 -10.69 4.46 12.10
C ASP A 33 -10.17 3.90 10.77
N LEU A 34 -10.66 4.41 9.62
CA LEU A 34 -10.18 4.01 8.31
C LEU A 34 -8.69 4.37 8.10
N VAL A 35 -8.29 5.58 8.46
CA VAL A 35 -6.88 6.00 8.34
C VAL A 35 -5.99 5.16 9.24
N GLN A 36 -6.40 4.92 10.49
CA GLN A 36 -5.64 4.09 11.42
C GLN A 36 -5.54 2.63 10.94
N ALA A 37 -6.66 2.06 10.47
CA ALA A 37 -6.67 0.70 9.92
C ALA A 37 -5.72 0.57 8.72
N THR A 38 -5.73 1.55 7.81
CA THR A 38 -4.83 1.57 6.64
C THR A 38 -3.36 1.64 7.09
N TYR A 39 -3.04 2.47 8.07
CA TYR A 39 -1.70 2.57 8.63
C TYR A 39 -1.21 1.26 9.26
N ASP A 40 -2.07 0.59 10.04
CA ASP A 40 -1.73 -0.69 10.67
C ASP A 40 -1.50 -1.79 9.64
N ILE A 41 -2.39 -1.89 8.64
CA ILE A 41 -2.31 -2.87 7.55
C ILE A 41 -1.03 -2.66 6.74
N PHE A 42 -0.71 -1.41 6.44
CA PHE A 42 0.49 -1.04 5.73
C PHE A 42 1.76 -1.44 6.50
N ASN A 43 1.85 -1.14 7.80
CA ASN A 43 2.99 -1.56 8.61
C ASN A 43 3.12 -3.10 8.70
N ALA A 44 2.02 -3.84 8.73
CA ALA A 44 2.05 -5.29 8.67
C ALA A 44 2.58 -5.81 7.32
N ALA A 45 2.16 -5.17 6.22
CA ALA A 45 2.67 -5.47 4.88
C ALA A 45 4.19 -5.23 4.77
N ILE A 46 4.69 -4.12 5.32
CA ILE A 46 6.13 -3.84 5.41
C ILE A 46 6.84 -4.91 6.26
N ALA A 47 6.29 -5.25 7.43
CA ALA A 47 6.88 -6.25 8.31
C ALA A 47 6.94 -7.65 7.67
N TYR A 48 6.05 -7.93 6.73
CA TYR A 48 6.09 -9.14 5.92
C TYR A 48 7.28 -9.13 4.94
N CYS A 49 7.70 -7.96 4.44
CA CYS A 49 8.74 -7.83 3.43
C CYS A 49 10.10 -8.25 3.99
N LYS A 50 10.51 -9.48 3.64
CA LYS A 50 11.81 -10.06 4.06
C LYS A 50 12.38 -10.91 2.93
N PRO A 51 13.70 -11.02 2.81
CA PRO A 51 14.33 -11.91 1.84
C PRO A 51 13.77 -13.33 1.95
N GLY A 52 13.53 -13.97 0.82
CA GLY A 52 12.96 -15.32 0.73
C GLY A 52 11.43 -15.39 0.74
N ARG A 53 10.74 -14.27 0.96
CA ARG A 53 9.27 -14.25 0.88
C ARG A 53 8.77 -13.91 -0.53
N PRO A 54 7.67 -14.51 -1.00
CA PRO A 54 7.08 -14.17 -2.29
C PRO A 54 6.41 -12.79 -2.24
N TYR A 55 6.52 -12.01 -3.32
CA TYR A 55 5.84 -10.72 -3.43
C TYR A 55 4.31 -10.84 -3.35
N SER A 56 3.73 -11.92 -3.88
CA SER A 56 2.28 -12.18 -3.80
C SER A 56 1.75 -12.30 -2.36
N GLY A 57 2.61 -12.69 -1.42
CA GLY A 57 2.23 -12.81 -0.01
C GLY A 57 1.92 -11.46 0.66
N ILE A 58 2.40 -10.34 0.12
CA ILE A 58 2.04 -9.00 0.61
C ILE A 58 0.52 -8.81 0.49
N GLY A 59 -0.06 -9.11 -0.68
CA GLY A 59 -1.49 -9.04 -0.89
C GLY A 59 -2.31 -9.97 0.01
N GLY A 60 -1.74 -11.12 0.36
CA GLY A 60 -2.35 -12.05 1.33
C GLY A 60 -2.47 -11.43 2.73
N VAL A 61 -1.38 -10.83 3.24
CA VAL A 61 -1.38 -10.13 4.54
C VAL A 61 -2.37 -8.97 4.55
N ILE A 62 -2.38 -8.17 3.49
CA ILE A 62 -3.30 -7.03 3.37
C ILE A 62 -4.75 -7.52 3.40
N GLN A 63 -5.09 -8.53 2.57
CA GLN A 63 -6.47 -9.04 2.46
C GLN A 63 -6.98 -9.58 3.80
N GLU A 64 -6.18 -10.38 4.50
CA GLU A 64 -6.55 -10.94 5.80
C GLU A 64 -6.92 -9.84 6.82
N MET A 65 -6.06 -8.83 6.95
CA MET A 65 -6.29 -7.73 7.89
C MET A 65 -7.45 -6.81 7.50
N VAL A 66 -7.69 -6.63 6.19
CA VAL A 66 -8.81 -5.85 5.65
C VAL A 66 -10.13 -6.56 5.96
N ASP A 67 -10.20 -7.88 5.71
CA ASP A 67 -11.39 -8.71 5.95
C ASP A 67 -11.75 -8.73 7.44
N GLU A 68 -10.75 -8.89 8.33
CA GLU A 68 -10.95 -8.86 9.79
C GLU A 68 -11.55 -7.55 10.29
N ARG A 69 -11.28 -6.44 9.61
CA ARG A 69 -11.78 -5.11 9.98
C ARG A 69 -13.07 -4.71 9.25
N GLY A 70 -13.59 -5.55 8.37
CA GLY A 70 -14.78 -5.27 7.56
C GLY A 70 -14.57 -4.16 6.52
N TYR A 71 -13.33 -4.00 6.03
CA TYR A 71 -12.99 -3.12 4.93
C TYR A 71 -12.81 -3.92 3.63
N SER A 72 -12.46 -3.24 2.55
CA SER A 72 -12.10 -3.86 1.27
C SER A 72 -10.87 -3.21 0.65
N THR A 73 -10.18 -3.95 -0.22
CA THR A 73 -9.07 -3.42 -1.02
C THR A 73 -9.60 -2.88 -2.35
N ILE A 74 -8.88 -1.91 -2.91
CA ILE A 74 -9.18 -1.38 -4.24
C ILE A 74 -8.26 -2.07 -5.25
N SER A 75 -8.85 -2.90 -6.12
CA SER A 75 -8.10 -3.73 -7.07
C SER A 75 -7.42 -2.96 -8.21
N ASN A 76 -7.82 -1.69 -8.42
CA ASN A 76 -7.27 -0.85 -9.51
C ASN A 76 -5.87 -0.29 -9.20
N PHE A 77 -5.39 -0.45 -7.97
CA PHE A 77 -4.09 0.03 -7.54
C PHE A 77 -3.20 -1.14 -7.12
N CYS A 78 -1.90 -0.98 -7.36
CA CYS A 78 -0.89 -1.96 -6.97
C CYS A 78 0.42 -1.25 -6.62
N GLY A 79 1.21 -1.87 -5.78
CA GLY A 79 2.59 -1.49 -5.57
C GLY A 79 3.47 -1.90 -6.77
N HIS A 80 4.64 -1.36 -6.85
CA HIS A 80 5.56 -1.61 -7.97
C HIS A 80 7.03 -1.45 -7.58
N GLY A 81 7.91 -2.03 -8.36
CA GLY A 81 9.33 -1.75 -8.28
C GLY A 81 9.61 -0.29 -8.69
N ILE A 82 10.55 0.35 -8.01
CA ILE A 82 10.92 1.75 -8.24
C ILE A 82 12.44 1.92 -8.30
N GLY A 83 12.89 2.84 -9.12
CA GLY A 83 14.30 3.12 -9.30
C GLY A 83 14.55 4.06 -10.47
N LYS A 84 15.38 3.65 -11.45
CA LYS A 84 15.59 4.44 -12.69
C LYS A 84 14.32 4.53 -13.53
N THR A 85 13.47 3.50 -13.46
CA THR A 85 12.12 3.49 -14.03
C THR A 85 11.14 3.71 -12.91
N PHE A 86 10.14 4.57 -13.11
CA PHE A 86 9.17 4.91 -12.07
C PHE A 86 8.30 3.70 -11.73
N HIS A 87 7.60 3.15 -12.69
CA HIS A 87 6.80 1.94 -12.54
C HIS A 87 7.53 0.74 -13.17
N ALA A 88 8.06 -0.14 -12.35
CA ALA A 88 8.82 -1.32 -12.78
C ALA A 88 8.33 -2.59 -12.08
N ASN A 89 8.68 -3.73 -12.63
CA ASN A 89 8.49 -5.00 -11.94
C ASN A 89 9.34 -5.08 -10.65
N PRO A 90 8.87 -5.81 -9.61
CA PRO A 90 7.59 -6.53 -9.56
C PRO A 90 6.39 -5.60 -9.33
N TYR A 91 5.22 -5.96 -9.90
CA TYR A 91 3.96 -5.36 -9.50
C TYR A 91 3.37 -6.14 -8.33
N VAL A 92 2.89 -5.46 -7.30
CA VAL A 92 2.40 -6.04 -6.06
C VAL A 92 0.92 -5.74 -5.89
N LEU A 93 0.09 -6.76 -6.05
CA LEU A 93 -1.36 -6.63 -5.82
C LEU A 93 -1.64 -6.56 -4.32
N HIS A 94 -2.60 -5.70 -3.92
CA HIS A 94 -2.98 -5.49 -2.52
C HIS A 94 -4.13 -6.39 -2.05
N HIS A 95 -4.47 -7.40 -2.81
CA HIS A 95 -5.46 -8.44 -2.48
C HIS A 95 -4.82 -9.82 -2.63
N LYS A 96 -5.44 -10.82 -2.04
CA LYS A 96 -4.99 -12.22 -2.15
C LYS A 96 -4.94 -12.64 -3.62
N ASN A 97 -3.79 -13.15 -4.02
CA ASN A 97 -3.52 -13.58 -5.39
C ASN A 97 -2.46 -14.70 -5.41
N ASP A 98 -2.36 -15.37 -6.54
CA ASP A 98 -1.40 -16.44 -6.83
C ASP A 98 -0.41 -16.07 -7.95
N VAL A 99 -0.30 -14.78 -8.25
CA VAL A 99 0.60 -14.28 -9.29
C VAL A 99 2.05 -14.53 -8.89
N ASN A 100 2.79 -15.19 -9.74
CA ASN A 100 4.22 -15.43 -9.52
C ASN A 100 5.05 -14.19 -9.92
N ASN A 101 5.17 -13.24 -9.01
CA ASN A 101 5.96 -12.02 -9.17
C ASN A 101 7.40 -12.17 -8.66
N GLY A 102 7.82 -13.39 -8.32
CA GLY A 102 9.13 -13.69 -7.78
C GLY A 102 9.21 -13.64 -6.26
N ILE A 103 10.44 -13.74 -5.78
CA ILE A 103 10.79 -13.81 -4.37
C ILE A 103 11.66 -12.60 -4.01
N MET A 104 11.40 -12.01 -2.86
CA MET A 104 12.14 -10.86 -2.35
C MET A 104 13.60 -11.24 -2.10
N ALA A 105 14.50 -10.35 -2.49
CA ALA A 105 15.95 -10.48 -2.25
C ALA A 105 16.47 -9.22 -1.55
N VAL A 106 17.67 -9.30 -1.00
CA VAL A 106 18.35 -8.11 -0.46
C VAL A 106 18.73 -7.18 -1.61
N GLY A 107 18.37 -5.89 -1.51
CA GLY A 107 18.79 -4.82 -2.42
C GLY A 107 17.73 -4.21 -3.32
N PRO A 108 16.77 -4.94 -3.92
CA PRO A 108 15.68 -4.33 -4.68
C PRO A 108 14.87 -3.35 -3.81
N LYS A 109 14.54 -2.20 -4.39
CA LYS A 109 13.60 -1.25 -3.78
C LYS A 109 12.21 -1.52 -4.33
N LEU A 110 11.23 -1.44 -3.46
CA LEU A 110 9.82 -1.68 -3.76
C LEU A 110 9.00 -0.53 -3.18
N ASP A 111 8.12 0.03 -3.97
CA ASP A 111 7.03 0.86 -3.48
C ASP A 111 5.81 -0.02 -3.19
N VAL A 112 5.30 0.08 -1.99
CA VAL A 112 4.07 -0.59 -1.56
C VAL A 112 3.05 0.48 -1.22
N ALA A 113 2.31 0.93 -2.21
CA ALA A 113 1.18 1.83 -1.97
C ALA A 113 -0.03 1.00 -1.52
N GLY A 114 -0.51 1.23 -0.31
CA GLY A 114 -1.71 0.56 0.21
C GLY A 114 -2.96 1.42 0.07
N GLN A 115 -4.01 0.90 -0.55
CA GLN A 115 -5.32 1.54 -0.57
C GLN A 115 -6.38 0.65 0.07
N VAL A 116 -7.08 1.19 1.05
CA VAL A 116 -8.17 0.53 1.76
C VAL A 116 -9.45 1.35 1.64
N ASP A 117 -10.57 0.69 1.36
CA ASP A 117 -11.88 1.29 1.23
C ASP A 117 -12.88 0.65 2.21
N ARG A 118 -13.91 1.39 2.56
CA ARG A 118 -15.01 0.92 3.41
C ARG A 118 -16.01 0.01 2.69
N GLY A 119 -15.88 -0.14 1.37
CA GLY A 119 -16.84 -0.88 0.56
C GLY A 119 -18.15 -0.13 0.26
N ASP A 120 -18.33 1.09 0.80
CA ASP A 120 -19.52 1.93 0.54
C ASP A 120 -19.27 3.02 -0.53
N GLY A 121 -18.09 3.05 -1.12
CA GLY A 121 -17.68 3.96 -2.19
C GLY A 121 -17.48 5.42 -1.75
N ARG A 122 -17.52 5.72 -0.45
CA ARG A 122 -17.53 7.12 0.03
C ARG A 122 -16.18 7.64 0.51
N ARG A 123 -15.23 6.78 0.86
CA ARG A 123 -13.92 7.19 1.40
C ARG A 123 -12.84 6.18 1.07
N GLN A 124 -11.69 6.69 0.69
CA GLN A 124 -10.47 5.93 0.43
C GLN A 124 -9.36 6.44 1.36
N ALA A 125 -8.52 5.54 1.83
CA ALA A 125 -7.29 5.87 2.53
C ALA A 125 -6.11 5.14 1.87
N ASN A 126 -5.03 5.85 1.66
CA ASN A 126 -3.83 5.38 1.00
C ASN A 126 -2.66 5.41 1.98
N GLY A 127 -1.82 4.39 1.93
CA GLY A 127 -0.52 4.40 2.61
C GLY A 127 0.57 3.98 1.63
N ALA A 128 1.70 4.67 1.65
CA ALA A 128 2.87 4.32 0.85
C ALA A 128 4.17 4.46 1.66
N VAL A 129 5.19 3.70 1.32
CA VAL A 129 6.58 3.83 1.81
C VAL A 129 7.54 3.70 0.66
#